data_81fb9a1da351fada23871f5d503a60af
#
_entry.id   81fb9a1da351fada23871f5d503a60af
#
_cell.length_a   1.000
_cell.length_b   1.000
_cell.length_c   1.000
_cell.angle_alpha   90.00
_cell.angle_beta   90.00
_cell.angle_gamma   90.00
#
_symmetry.space_group_name_H-M   'P 1'
#
loop_
_entity.id
_entity.type
_entity.pdbx_description
1 polymer ?
#
loop_
_entity_poly.entity_id
_entity_poly.type
_entity_poly.pdbx_seq_one_letter_code
_entity_poly.pdbx_strand_id
1 'polypeptide(L)'
;GGGTTYYGTADATPLFVMLLAELDRWGALPDADRPALLAAADRAMTWILEYGDADQDGFVEYRRHTDRGLVNQGWKDSFDGINHADGHLAAPPIALCEVQGYVYGAFQARAFLAEGDGETVSAQQWRSRAARLKASFNLAFWMPEQQAFALALDGAKHQVDSVASNMGHCLWTGIIDDEKATAVAAHLVDPRLNSGFGVRTLATDMNAYNPMSYHNGSVWPHDTAIAIAGLAEYGFVQEAQQIALGLIDASEYFGGRLPELFCGFSRAEFPHPVPYPTSCSPQAWAAASSRMVLRSLLRFHPDIPHGQVRLCPMVPDRLLPIRLQNVPLAGTRVELTVDVDGGVDVGNLPAGVRLVKNHPKHPSSRTAESKDQGQ
;
A
#
# COMPACT_ATOMS: atom_id res chain seq x y z
N GLY A 1 0.91 -29.03 18.16
CA GLY A 1 -0.50 -28.81 18.35
C GLY A 1 -0.85 -27.45 17.82
N GLY A 2 -1.54 -27.39 16.67
CA GLY A 2 -1.91 -26.13 16.05
C GLY A 2 -3.03 -25.47 16.83
N GLY A 3 -2.72 -24.37 17.51
CA GLY A 3 -3.75 -23.44 17.94
C GLY A 3 -4.38 -22.78 16.71
N THR A 4 -5.67 -22.47 16.78
CA THR A 4 -6.38 -21.74 15.72
C THR A 4 -6.09 -20.24 15.74
N THR A 5 -5.30 -19.74 16.70
CA THR A 5 -5.00 -18.33 16.91
C THR A 5 -3.50 -18.10 16.79
N TYR A 6 -3.11 -17.14 15.97
CA TYR A 6 -1.72 -16.74 15.74
C TYR A 6 -1.60 -15.22 15.95
N TYR A 7 -0.62 -14.81 16.75
CA TYR A 7 -0.36 -13.41 17.12
C TYR A 7 0.98 -12.88 16.61
N GLY A 8 1.58 -13.54 15.65
CA GLY A 8 2.93 -13.23 15.18
C GLY A 8 2.98 -12.29 13.97
N THR A 9 2.10 -11.28 13.88
CA THR A 9 2.12 -10.28 12.81
C THR A 9 2.23 -8.87 13.40
N ALA A 10 3.16 -8.07 12.88
CA ALA A 10 3.33 -6.67 13.28
C ALA A 10 2.44 -5.71 12.46
N ASP A 11 1.99 -6.13 11.30
CA ASP A 11 1.24 -5.35 10.32
C ASP A 11 -0.29 -5.39 10.51
N ALA A 12 -0.84 -6.49 11.00
CA ALA A 12 -2.29 -6.66 11.14
C ALA A 12 -2.95 -5.62 12.06
N THR A 13 -2.25 -5.23 13.13
CA THR A 13 -2.77 -4.27 14.12
C THR A 13 -2.98 -2.87 13.54
N PRO A 14 -1.99 -2.21 12.89
CA PRO A 14 -2.21 -0.91 12.26
C PRO A 14 -3.16 -1.00 11.05
N LEU A 15 -3.11 -2.08 10.25
CA LEU A 15 -4.02 -2.28 9.12
C LEU A 15 -5.49 -2.40 9.56
N PHE A 16 -5.77 -2.98 10.73
CA PHE A 16 -7.12 -3.01 11.30
C PHE A 16 -7.69 -1.60 11.52
N VAL A 17 -6.89 -0.68 12.07
CA VAL A 17 -7.32 0.71 12.31
C VAL A 17 -7.56 1.45 11.00
N MET A 18 -6.69 1.24 10.01
CA MET A 18 -6.84 1.80 8.66
C MET A 18 -8.13 1.28 8.00
N LEU A 19 -8.41 -0.02 8.10
CA LEU A 19 -9.62 -0.63 7.54
C LEU A 19 -10.89 -0.07 8.21
N LEU A 20 -10.88 0.13 9.52
CA LEU A 20 -12.02 0.70 10.24
C LEU A 20 -12.37 2.11 9.74
N ALA A 21 -11.37 2.97 9.56
CA ALA A 21 -11.57 4.30 9.01
C ALA A 21 -12.04 4.25 7.55
N GLU A 22 -11.58 3.27 6.78
CA GLU A 22 -12.03 3.09 5.41
C GLU A 22 -13.50 2.66 5.34
N LEU A 23 -13.95 1.75 6.22
CA LEU A 23 -15.38 1.40 6.35
C LEU A 23 -16.23 2.62 6.69
N ASP A 24 -15.75 3.49 7.56
CA ASP A 24 -16.45 4.73 7.92
C ASP A 24 -16.53 5.70 6.72
N ARG A 25 -15.42 5.88 5.98
CA ARG A 25 -15.41 6.68 4.73
C ARG A 25 -16.42 6.19 3.70
N TRP A 26 -16.62 4.89 3.60
CA TRP A 26 -17.59 4.28 2.69
C TRP A 26 -19.04 4.34 3.18
N GLY A 27 -19.28 4.83 4.41
CA GLY A 27 -20.59 4.76 5.05
C GLY A 27 -21.05 3.31 5.24
N ALA A 28 -20.09 2.41 5.47
CA ALA A 28 -20.31 0.97 5.61
C ALA A 28 -20.08 0.47 7.04
N LEU A 29 -19.73 1.33 7.97
CA LEU A 29 -19.57 1.00 9.39
C LEU A 29 -20.95 1.03 10.07
N PRO A 30 -21.48 -0.11 10.55
CA PRO A 30 -22.77 -0.13 11.22
C PRO A 30 -22.72 0.65 12.54
N ASP A 31 -23.73 1.49 12.81
CA ASP A 31 -23.81 2.29 14.03
C ASP A 31 -23.80 1.42 15.28
N ALA A 32 -24.44 0.25 15.25
CA ALA A 32 -24.51 -0.67 16.37
C ALA A 32 -23.13 -1.26 16.74
N ASP A 33 -22.23 -1.43 15.78
CA ASP A 33 -20.91 -2.02 15.98
C ASP A 33 -19.83 -0.95 16.24
N ARG A 34 -20.10 0.30 15.87
CA ARG A 34 -19.15 1.42 15.96
C ARG A 34 -18.49 1.53 17.34
N PRO A 35 -19.21 1.55 18.48
CA PRO A 35 -18.57 1.72 19.80
C PRO A 35 -17.59 0.59 20.15
N ALA A 36 -17.95 -0.66 19.84
CA ALA A 36 -17.12 -1.82 20.11
C ALA A 36 -15.86 -1.83 19.22
N LEU A 37 -15.98 -1.44 17.95
CA LEU A 37 -14.87 -1.36 16.99
C LEU A 37 -13.94 -0.20 17.31
N LEU A 38 -14.44 0.96 17.74
CA LEU A 38 -13.60 2.07 18.22
C LEU A 38 -12.80 1.68 19.46
N ALA A 39 -13.44 1.02 20.43
CA ALA A 39 -12.72 0.48 21.60
C ALA A 39 -11.66 -0.55 21.23
N ALA A 40 -11.87 -1.35 20.17
CA ALA A 40 -10.85 -2.25 19.63
C ALA A 40 -9.72 -1.48 18.95
N ALA A 41 -10.04 -0.41 18.21
CA ALA A 41 -9.04 0.47 17.62
C ALA A 41 -8.17 1.14 18.69
N ASP A 42 -8.75 1.61 19.80
CA ASP A 42 -7.99 2.19 20.90
C ASP A 42 -7.02 1.19 21.55
N ARG A 43 -7.43 -0.08 21.70
CA ARG A 43 -6.51 -1.15 22.14
C ARG A 43 -5.41 -1.42 21.12
N ALA A 44 -5.71 -1.37 19.83
CA ALA A 44 -4.71 -1.49 18.77
C ALA A 44 -3.70 -0.33 18.82
N MET A 45 -4.18 0.90 19.04
CA MET A 45 -3.31 2.07 19.21
C MET A 45 -2.44 1.96 20.46
N THR A 46 -3.00 1.45 21.57
CA THR A 46 -2.22 1.15 22.78
C THR A 46 -1.12 0.13 22.51
N TRP A 47 -1.43 -0.94 21.76
CA TRP A 47 -0.43 -1.93 21.39
C TRP A 47 0.70 -1.33 20.55
N ILE A 48 0.39 -0.49 19.57
CA ILE A 48 1.39 0.20 18.73
C ILE A 48 2.34 1.02 19.60
N LEU A 49 1.82 1.76 20.60
CA LEU A 49 2.59 2.71 21.40
C LEU A 49 3.36 2.07 22.57
N GLU A 50 2.86 0.98 23.13
CA GLU A 50 3.39 0.42 24.37
C GLU A 50 4.13 -0.91 24.18
N TYR A 51 3.77 -1.66 23.13
CA TYR A 51 4.30 -3.00 22.90
C TYR A 51 5.00 -3.17 21.55
N GLY A 52 4.55 -2.43 20.54
CA GLY A 52 5.11 -2.46 19.21
C GLY A 52 6.44 -1.72 19.10
N ASP A 53 6.60 -0.65 19.85
CA ASP A 53 7.81 0.17 19.96
C ASP A 53 8.50 -0.20 21.29
N ALA A 54 9.30 -1.27 21.27
CA ALA A 54 9.83 -1.86 22.50
C ALA A 54 10.98 -1.05 23.11
N ASP A 55 11.77 -0.35 22.32
CA ASP A 55 12.90 0.48 22.75
C ASP A 55 12.59 1.98 22.77
N GLN A 56 11.34 2.36 22.43
CA GLN A 56 10.79 3.72 22.48
C GLN A 56 11.51 4.71 21.54
N ASP A 57 11.99 4.21 20.40
CA ASP A 57 12.60 5.05 19.36
C ASP A 57 11.56 5.65 18.37
N GLY A 58 10.30 5.24 18.51
CA GLY A 58 9.16 5.69 17.71
C GLY A 58 8.84 4.78 16.53
N PHE A 59 9.55 3.67 16.33
CA PHE A 59 9.30 2.70 15.29
C PHE A 59 8.77 1.38 15.84
N VAL A 60 7.72 0.86 15.21
CA VAL A 60 7.22 -0.48 15.52
C VAL A 60 8.17 -1.53 14.98
N GLU A 61 8.57 -2.44 15.85
CA GLU A 61 9.51 -3.50 15.54
C GLU A 61 9.01 -4.86 16.05
N TYR A 62 9.58 -5.93 15.53
CA TYR A 62 9.24 -7.26 15.98
C TYR A 62 10.47 -8.11 16.25
N ARG A 63 10.30 -9.05 17.18
CA ARG A 63 11.22 -10.11 17.47
C ARG A 63 10.44 -11.35 17.90
N ARG A 64 10.81 -12.51 17.38
CA ARG A 64 10.25 -13.77 17.86
C ARG A 64 10.66 -14.03 19.31
N HIS A 65 9.69 -14.17 20.21
CA HIS A 65 9.92 -14.35 21.64
C HIS A 65 10.11 -15.82 22.08
N THR A 66 9.77 -16.78 21.21
CA THR A 66 9.87 -18.21 21.49
C THR A 66 10.65 -18.92 20.38
N ASP A 67 11.01 -20.17 20.58
CA ASP A 67 11.61 -21.05 19.58
C ASP A 67 10.63 -21.53 18.50
N ARG A 68 9.35 -21.18 18.63
CA ARG A 68 8.25 -21.54 17.72
C ARG A 68 7.70 -20.31 17.01
N GLY A 69 7.11 -20.53 15.83
CA GLY A 69 6.53 -19.49 15.00
C GLY A 69 7.53 -18.92 14.00
N LEU A 70 7.04 -17.94 13.23
CA LEU A 70 7.81 -17.32 12.16
C LEU A 70 8.90 -16.40 12.71
N VAL A 71 10.02 -16.35 12.03
CA VAL A 71 11.13 -15.45 12.36
C VAL A 71 10.78 -14.04 11.95
N ASN A 72 10.24 -13.87 10.74
CA ASN A 72 9.72 -12.62 10.23
C ASN A 72 8.22 -12.51 10.47
N GLN A 73 7.73 -11.32 10.86
CA GLN A 73 6.37 -11.08 11.31
C GLN A 73 5.68 -9.94 10.53
N GLY A 74 6.17 -9.62 9.34
CA GLY A 74 5.52 -8.80 8.34
C GLY A 74 4.94 -9.68 7.22
N TRP A 75 4.48 -9.06 6.14
CA TRP A 75 3.90 -9.79 5.01
C TRP A 75 4.92 -10.70 4.29
N LYS A 76 6.22 -10.33 4.28
CA LYS A 76 7.33 -11.19 3.87
C LYS A 76 7.76 -12.06 5.05
N ASP A 77 7.00 -13.09 5.33
CA ASP A 77 7.14 -13.92 6.53
C ASP A 77 8.10 -15.12 6.37
N SER A 78 8.65 -15.37 5.18
CA SER A 78 9.68 -16.39 4.99
C SER A 78 10.94 -16.06 5.80
N PHE A 79 11.66 -17.09 6.24
CA PHE A 79 12.83 -16.94 7.11
C PHE A 79 13.94 -16.06 6.52
N ASP A 80 14.02 -16.00 5.19
CA ASP A 80 15.00 -15.27 4.39
C ASP A 80 14.45 -13.97 3.79
N GLY A 81 13.20 -13.59 4.12
CA GLY A 81 12.49 -12.48 3.49
C GLY A 81 13.06 -11.09 3.76
N ILE A 82 13.85 -10.92 4.83
CA ILE A 82 14.43 -9.64 5.25
C ILE A 82 15.94 -9.77 5.28
N ASN A 83 16.59 -9.23 4.25
CA ASN A 83 18.02 -9.35 4.02
C ASN A 83 18.63 -8.02 3.54
N HIS A 84 19.91 -7.83 3.83
CA HIS A 84 20.73 -6.73 3.32
C HIS A 84 21.07 -6.93 1.83
N ALA A 85 21.56 -5.89 1.17
CA ALA A 85 21.94 -5.93 -0.24
C ALA A 85 22.97 -7.01 -0.57
N ASP A 86 23.83 -7.33 0.37
CA ASP A 86 24.82 -8.39 0.27
C ASP A 86 24.28 -9.81 0.55
N GLY A 87 22.99 -9.94 0.90
CA GLY A 87 22.30 -11.19 1.17
C GLY A 87 22.33 -11.66 2.62
N HIS A 88 23.00 -10.97 3.54
CA HIS A 88 22.95 -11.29 4.97
C HIS A 88 21.55 -11.01 5.54
N LEU A 89 21.07 -11.89 6.42
CA LEU A 89 19.77 -11.71 7.06
C LEU A 89 19.82 -10.59 8.11
N ALA A 90 18.77 -9.80 8.17
CA ALA A 90 18.63 -8.77 9.19
C ALA A 90 18.53 -9.38 10.59
N ALA A 91 19.25 -8.80 11.55
CA ALA A 91 19.24 -9.24 12.93
C ALA A 91 18.05 -8.59 13.70
N PRO A 92 17.22 -9.38 14.41
CA PRO A 92 16.10 -8.83 15.17
C PRO A 92 16.55 -8.10 16.47
N PRO A 93 15.70 -7.15 17.01
CA PRO A 93 14.39 -6.79 16.51
C PRO A 93 14.43 -6.04 15.18
N ILE A 94 13.39 -6.17 14.34
CA ILE A 94 13.36 -5.63 12.99
C ILE A 94 12.18 -4.64 12.87
N ALA A 95 12.48 -3.43 12.43
CA ALA A 95 11.48 -2.40 12.11
C ALA A 95 11.32 -2.31 10.58
N LEU A 96 10.29 -2.94 10.02
CA LEU A 96 10.00 -2.92 8.59
C LEU A 96 9.50 -1.55 8.12
N CYS A 97 9.93 -1.09 6.95
CA CYS A 97 9.54 0.22 6.43
C CYS A 97 8.03 0.33 6.17
N GLU A 98 7.41 -0.70 5.59
CA GLU A 98 5.96 -0.71 5.34
C GLU A 98 5.13 -0.72 6.61
N VAL A 99 5.62 -1.36 7.68
CA VAL A 99 4.93 -1.34 8.99
C VAL A 99 4.91 0.08 9.55
N GLN A 100 6.00 0.84 9.42
CA GLN A 100 5.99 2.26 9.80
C GLN A 100 4.98 3.06 8.96
N GLY A 101 4.90 2.75 7.67
CA GLY A 101 3.86 3.30 6.79
C GLY A 101 2.45 2.99 7.31
N TYR A 102 2.17 1.75 7.70
CA TYR A 102 0.86 1.35 8.25
C TYR A 102 0.57 2.02 9.59
N VAL A 103 1.57 2.17 10.46
CA VAL A 103 1.41 2.90 11.74
C VAL A 103 1.09 4.37 11.48
N TYR A 104 1.76 5.01 10.51
CA TYR A 104 1.42 6.36 10.07
C TYR A 104 -0.03 6.44 9.58
N GLY A 105 -0.43 5.50 8.72
CA GLY A 105 -1.80 5.37 8.23
C GLY A 105 -2.81 5.15 9.35
N ALA A 106 -2.48 4.35 10.37
CA ALA A 106 -3.32 4.11 11.54
C ALA A 106 -3.49 5.37 12.40
N PHE A 107 -2.44 6.17 12.59
CA PHE A 107 -2.55 7.47 13.27
C PHE A 107 -3.48 8.43 12.53
N GLN A 108 -3.36 8.52 11.19
CA GLN A 108 -4.26 9.32 10.36
C GLN A 108 -5.70 8.80 10.37
N ALA A 109 -5.87 7.49 10.34
CA ALA A 109 -7.17 6.82 10.43
C ALA A 109 -7.86 7.09 11.77
N ARG A 110 -7.13 6.97 12.88
CA ARG A 110 -7.69 7.24 14.22
C ARG A 110 -8.00 8.74 14.40
N ALA A 111 -7.20 9.64 13.80
CA ALA A 111 -7.49 11.06 13.77
C ALA A 111 -8.81 11.36 13.01
N PHE A 112 -9.01 10.72 11.85
CA PHE A 112 -10.24 10.85 11.05
C PHE A 112 -11.48 10.39 11.85
N LEU A 113 -11.40 9.22 12.49
CA LEU A 113 -12.50 8.69 13.32
C LEU A 113 -12.82 9.60 14.51
N ALA A 114 -11.78 10.13 15.20
CA ALA A 114 -11.95 11.06 16.31
C ALA A 114 -12.60 12.39 15.86
N GLU A 115 -12.24 12.89 14.69
CA GLU A 115 -12.83 14.10 14.13
C GLU A 115 -14.33 13.90 13.80
N GLY A 116 -14.69 12.74 13.23
CA GLY A 116 -16.07 12.35 12.98
C GLY A 116 -16.93 12.27 14.24
N ASP A 117 -16.33 11.90 15.37
CA ASP A 117 -16.99 11.85 16.69
C ASP A 117 -16.93 13.22 17.43
N GLY A 118 -16.35 14.27 16.83
CA GLY A 118 -16.23 15.61 17.44
C GLY A 118 -15.08 15.73 18.45
N GLU A 119 -14.23 14.72 18.58
CA GLU A 119 -13.07 14.68 19.48
C GLU A 119 -11.87 15.43 18.91
N THR A 120 -11.98 16.74 18.69
CA THR A 120 -10.98 17.55 17.97
C THR A 120 -9.58 17.53 18.61
N VAL A 121 -9.50 17.48 19.95
CA VAL A 121 -8.21 17.40 20.67
C VAL A 121 -7.53 16.06 20.41
N SER A 122 -8.27 14.96 20.50
CA SER A 122 -7.78 13.62 20.20
C SER A 122 -7.32 13.52 18.74
N ALA A 123 -8.11 14.01 17.81
CA ALA A 123 -7.76 14.06 16.38
C ALA A 123 -6.43 14.80 16.16
N GLN A 124 -6.23 15.96 16.78
CA GLN A 124 -4.99 16.72 16.65
C GLN A 124 -3.78 15.99 17.26
N GLN A 125 -3.97 15.30 18.38
CA GLN A 125 -2.91 14.48 18.98
C GLN A 125 -2.43 13.36 18.05
N TRP A 126 -3.37 12.66 17.41
CA TRP A 126 -3.04 11.61 16.45
C TRP A 126 -2.34 12.15 15.20
N ARG A 127 -2.81 13.28 14.64
CA ARG A 127 -2.12 13.98 13.55
C ARG A 127 -0.69 14.37 13.91
N SER A 128 -0.50 14.85 15.14
CA SER A 128 0.84 15.23 15.63
C SER A 128 1.77 14.02 15.76
N ARG A 129 1.25 12.85 16.18
CA ARG A 129 2.01 11.59 16.19
C ARG A 129 2.39 11.14 14.78
N ALA A 130 1.43 11.18 13.85
CA ALA A 130 1.68 10.89 12.45
C ALA A 130 2.79 11.78 11.87
N ALA A 131 2.73 13.09 12.11
CA ALA A 131 3.74 14.02 11.60
C ALA A 131 5.15 13.74 12.18
N ARG A 132 5.25 13.40 13.46
CA ARG A 132 6.54 13.02 14.07
C ARG A 132 7.08 11.73 13.46
N LEU A 133 6.25 10.69 13.34
CA LEU A 133 6.66 9.43 12.73
C LEU A 133 7.12 9.64 11.29
N LYS A 134 6.38 10.43 10.50
CA LYS A 134 6.77 10.76 9.12
C LYS A 134 8.15 11.42 9.07
N ALA A 135 8.41 12.41 9.91
CA ALA A 135 9.71 13.10 9.96
C ALA A 135 10.85 12.14 10.34
N SER A 136 10.67 11.33 11.39
CA SER A 136 11.66 10.35 11.83
C SER A 136 11.91 9.27 10.77
N PHE A 137 10.84 8.76 10.13
CA PHE A 137 10.93 7.76 9.07
C PHE A 137 11.74 8.26 7.87
N ASN A 138 11.45 9.45 7.37
CA ASN A 138 12.14 10.02 6.23
C ASN A 138 13.63 10.33 6.51
N LEU A 139 14.00 10.46 7.78
CA LEU A 139 15.40 10.61 8.18
C LEU A 139 16.09 9.24 8.32
N ALA A 140 15.47 8.29 9.04
CA ALA A 140 16.11 7.04 9.43
C ALA A 140 16.16 6.00 8.32
N PHE A 141 15.11 5.90 7.48
CA PHE A 141 15.01 4.88 6.43
C PHE A 141 15.52 5.33 5.06
N TRP A 142 15.71 6.62 4.83
CA TRP A 142 16.18 7.12 3.54
C TRP A 142 17.65 6.79 3.30
N MET A 143 17.95 6.17 2.18
CA MET A 143 19.29 5.85 1.68
C MET A 143 19.66 6.83 0.56
N PRO A 144 20.42 7.89 0.84
CA PRO A 144 20.65 8.97 -0.13
C PRO A 144 21.48 8.54 -1.34
N GLU A 145 22.36 7.55 -1.20
CA GLU A 145 23.17 7.05 -2.31
C GLU A 145 22.35 6.20 -3.28
N GLN A 146 21.46 5.34 -2.75
CA GLN A 146 20.56 4.51 -3.52
C GLN A 146 19.32 5.25 -3.99
N GLN A 147 19.02 6.43 -3.43
CA GLN A 147 17.78 7.18 -3.66
C GLN A 147 16.54 6.31 -3.43
N ALA A 148 16.55 5.51 -2.36
CA ALA A 148 15.53 4.54 -1.98
C ALA A 148 15.30 4.53 -0.48
N PHE A 149 14.24 3.87 -0.02
CA PHE A 149 14.05 3.59 1.40
C PHE A 149 14.55 2.19 1.73
N ALA A 150 15.28 2.07 2.83
CA ALA A 150 15.72 0.80 3.38
C ALA A 150 14.53 -0.13 3.64
N LEU A 151 14.72 -1.42 3.40
CA LEU A 151 13.71 -2.44 3.64
C LEU A 151 13.26 -2.46 5.12
N ALA A 152 14.23 -2.24 6.03
CA ALA A 152 14.00 -2.22 7.47
C ALA A 152 15.13 -1.48 8.19
N LEU A 153 14.98 -1.30 9.51
CA LEU A 153 16.09 -1.13 10.45
C LEU A 153 16.27 -2.45 11.22
N ASP A 154 17.51 -2.88 11.37
CA ASP A 154 17.88 -4.09 12.14
C ASP A 154 17.93 -3.81 13.66
N GLY A 155 18.26 -4.81 14.47
CA GLY A 155 18.33 -4.69 15.92
C GLY A 155 19.41 -3.76 16.46
N ALA A 156 20.35 -3.34 15.62
CA ALA A 156 21.34 -2.30 15.91
C ALA A 156 20.98 -0.95 15.27
N LYS A 157 19.77 -0.83 14.69
CA LYS A 157 19.26 0.32 13.95
C LYS A 157 20.04 0.67 12.68
N HIS A 158 20.80 -0.31 12.14
CA HIS A 158 21.39 -0.17 10.82
C HIS A 158 20.31 -0.35 9.75
N GLN A 159 20.45 0.39 8.66
CA GLN A 159 19.57 0.25 7.50
C GLN A 159 19.79 -1.12 6.84
N VAL A 160 18.71 -1.87 6.65
CA VAL A 160 18.69 -3.06 5.80
C VAL A 160 18.55 -2.56 4.37
N ASP A 161 19.68 -2.43 3.69
CA ASP A 161 19.90 -1.61 2.50
C ASP A 161 19.46 -2.24 1.18
N SER A 162 18.64 -3.28 1.23
CA SER A 162 18.03 -3.89 0.05
C SER A 162 16.98 -2.97 -0.60
N VAL A 163 17.03 -2.88 -1.92
CA VAL A 163 16.00 -2.22 -2.73
C VAL A 163 14.87 -3.21 -3.00
N ALA A 164 13.69 -2.94 -2.46
CA ALA A 164 12.56 -3.85 -2.43
C ALA A 164 11.22 -3.13 -2.70
N SER A 165 10.20 -3.90 -3.08
CA SER A 165 8.84 -3.39 -3.35
C SER A 165 8.18 -2.72 -2.14
N ASN A 166 8.62 -3.03 -0.92
CA ASN A 166 8.06 -2.52 0.34
C ASN A 166 7.94 -0.98 0.38
N MET A 167 8.83 -0.24 -0.31
CA MET A 167 8.71 1.21 -0.42
C MET A 167 7.45 1.68 -1.19
N GLY A 168 6.85 0.82 -2.02
CA GLY A 168 5.56 1.08 -2.65
C GLY A 168 4.42 1.16 -1.63
N HIS A 169 4.48 0.37 -0.55
CA HIS A 169 3.53 0.44 0.57
C HIS A 169 3.69 1.76 1.35
N CYS A 170 4.92 2.27 1.44
CA CYS A 170 5.18 3.57 2.06
C CYS A 170 4.60 4.73 1.23
N LEU A 171 4.60 4.64 -0.10
CA LEU A 171 3.85 5.58 -0.95
C LEU A 171 2.35 5.49 -0.66
N TRP A 172 1.78 4.28 -0.63
CA TRP A 172 0.34 4.10 -0.42
C TRP A 172 -0.17 4.74 0.87
N THR A 173 0.60 4.69 1.93
CA THR A 173 0.22 5.29 3.22
C THR A 173 0.46 6.79 3.29
N GLY A 174 1.28 7.37 2.41
CA GLY A 174 1.63 8.79 2.41
C GLY A 174 2.73 9.18 3.38
N ILE A 175 3.48 8.21 3.94
CA ILE A 175 4.56 8.48 4.90
C ILE A 175 5.80 9.10 4.24
N ILE A 176 6.00 8.87 2.94
CA ILE A 176 7.15 9.40 2.18
C ILE A 176 6.99 10.92 1.96
N ASP A 177 8.08 11.68 2.11
CA ASP A 177 8.11 13.08 1.72
C ASP A 177 8.07 13.23 0.18
N ASP A 178 7.36 14.25 -0.30
CA ASP A 178 7.13 14.49 -1.73
C ASP A 178 8.43 14.55 -2.53
N GLU A 179 9.47 15.13 -1.95
CA GLU A 179 10.79 15.29 -2.59
C GLU A 179 11.46 13.93 -2.89
N LYS A 180 11.17 12.91 -2.07
CA LYS A 180 11.71 11.55 -2.20
C LYS A 180 10.82 10.62 -3.04
N ALA A 181 9.54 10.95 -3.15
CA ALA A 181 8.56 10.12 -3.83
C ALA A 181 8.89 9.88 -5.30
N THR A 182 9.46 10.87 -6.00
CA THR A 182 9.88 10.74 -7.41
C THR A 182 10.94 9.66 -7.61
N ALA A 183 11.91 9.57 -6.70
CA ALA A 183 12.94 8.54 -6.75
C ALA A 183 12.35 7.14 -6.50
N VAL A 184 11.44 7.02 -5.54
CA VAL A 184 10.74 5.75 -5.27
C VAL A 184 9.90 5.33 -6.47
N ALA A 185 9.17 6.25 -7.10
CA ALA A 185 8.41 5.96 -8.32
C ALA A 185 9.31 5.46 -9.46
N ALA A 186 10.48 6.08 -9.64
CA ALA A 186 11.47 5.64 -10.63
C ALA A 186 11.96 4.21 -10.35
N HIS A 187 12.22 3.84 -9.09
CA HIS A 187 12.59 2.46 -8.73
C HIS A 187 11.50 1.46 -9.05
N LEU A 188 10.23 1.78 -8.77
CA LEU A 188 9.12 0.85 -8.98
C LEU A 188 8.89 0.52 -10.46
N VAL A 189 9.27 1.40 -11.40
CA VAL A 189 9.18 1.14 -12.85
C VAL A 189 10.50 0.71 -13.48
N ASP A 190 11.61 0.79 -12.74
CA ASP A 190 12.93 0.35 -13.21
C ASP A 190 12.92 -1.17 -13.49
N PRO A 191 13.53 -1.66 -14.58
CA PRO A 191 13.59 -3.08 -14.92
C PRO A 191 14.18 -3.99 -13.83
N ARG A 192 14.94 -3.46 -12.87
CA ARG A 192 15.42 -4.23 -11.71
C ARG A 192 14.28 -4.64 -10.78
N LEU A 193 13.27 -3.79 -10.60
CA LEU A 193 12.07 -4.11 -9.81
C LEU A 193 10.87 -4.49 -10.69
N ASN A 194 10.65 -3.81 -11.81
CA ASN A 194 9.51 -4.10 -12.68
C ASN A 194 9.82 -5.26 -13.64
N SER A 195 9.11 -6.36 -13.47
CA SER A 195 9.23 -7.54 -14.35
C SER A 195 8.57 -7.34 -15.73
N GLY A 196 7.74 -6.30 -15.89
CA GLY A 196 6.83 -6.11 -17.02
C GLY A 196 5.45 -6.77 -16.82
N PHE A 197 5.27 -7.55 -15.72
CA PHE A 197 3.99 -8.13 -15.28
C PHE A 197 3.60 -7.66 -13.87
N GLY A 198 4.47 -6.93 -13.19
CA GLY A 198 4.29 -6.41 -11.85
C GLY A 198 5.64 -6.15 -11.18
N VAL A 199 5.60 -5.66 -9.96
CA VAL A 199 6.78 -5.32 -9.17
C VAL A 199 7.34 -6.57 -8.49
N ARG A 200 8.65 -6.81 -8.66
CA ARG A 200 9.37 -7.86 -7.93
C ARG A 200 9.54 -7.47 -6.47
N THR A 201 9.47 -8.45 -5.60
CA THR A 201 9.65 -8.27 -4.16
C THR A 201 11.07 -7.80 -3.78
N LEU A 202 12.07 -8.09 -4.62
CA LEU A 202 13.47 -7.70 -4.43
C LEU A 202 14.08 -7.34 -5.79
N ALA A 203 14.92 -6.29 -5.84
CA ALA A 203 15.59 -5.87 -7.05
C ALA A 203 16.63 -6.91 -7.52
N THR A 204 16.80 -7.01 -8.84
CA THR A 204 17.64 -8.06 -9.48
C THR A 204 19.13 -7.95 -9.19
N ASP A 205 19.60 -6.81 -8.74
CA ASP A 205 20.99 -6.52 -8.36
C ASP A 205 21.30 -6.78 -6.88
N MET A 206 20.32 -7.25 -6.09
CA MET A 206 20.52 -7.67 -4.71
C MET A 206 21.04 -9.11 -4.63
N ASN A 207 21.97 -9.43 -3.72
CA ASN A 207 22.60 -10.74 -3.66
C ASN A 207 21.65 -11.90 -3.32
N ALA A 208 20.56 -11.63 -2.59
CA ALA A 208 19.54 -12.63 -2.29
C ALA A 208 18.49 -12.79 -3.42
N TYR A 209 18.59 -12.02 -4.51
CA TYR A 209 17.61 -12.09 -5.60
C TYR A 209 17.57 -13.47 -6.24
N ASN A 210 16.34 -14.00 -6.34
CA ASN A 210 16.03 -15.19 -7.10
C ASN A 210 14.58 -15.06 -7.62
N PRO A 211 14.34 -15.02 -8.94
CA PRO A 211 12.99 -14.88 -9.49
C PRO A 211 12.04 -16.00 -9.09
N MET A 212 12.56 -17.12 -8.62
CA MET A 212 11.81 -18.29 -8.12
C MET A 212 11.76 -18.34 -6.58
N SER A 213 12.28 -17.35 -5.86
CA SER A 213 12.13 -17.27 -4.41
C SER A 213 10.75 -16.79 -4.02
N TYR A 214 10.25 -17.27 -2.87
CA TYR A 214 8.91 -16.90 -2.38
C TYR A 214 8.81 -15.40 -2.11
N HIS A 215 9.79 -14.75 -1.42
CA HIS A 215 9.78 -13.32 -1.10
C HIS A 215 11.00 -12.52 -1.60
N ASN A 216 11.95 -13.15 -2.33
CA ASN A 216 13.19 -12.49 -2.75
C ASN A 216 13.34 -12.41 -4.28
N GLY A 217 12.28 -11.99 -4.98
CA GLY A 217 12.35 -11.76 -6.42
C GLY A 217 11.10 -12.15 -7.21
N SER A 218 10.15 -12.87 -6.63
CA SER A 218 8.82 -13.16 -7.20
C SER A 218 7.96 -11.88 -7.31
N VAL A 219 6.85 -11.97 -8.02
CA VAL A 219 5.82 -10.93 -8.13
C VAL A 219 4.58 -11.36 -7.37
N TRP A 220 4.14 -10.51 -6.45
CA TRP A 220 2.92 -10.68 -5.68
C TRP A 220 1.86 -9.67 -6.15
N PRO A 221 0.69 -10.14 -6.61
CA PRO A 221 -0.35 -9.23 -7.07
C PRO A 221 -0.78 -8.18 -6.05
N HIS A 222 -0.89 -8.55 -4.76
CA HIS A 222 -1.30 -7.61 -3.72
C HIS A 222 -0.25 -6.50 -3.48
N ASP A 223 1.02 -6.87 -3.39
CA ASP A 223 2.16 -5.97 -3.25
C ASP A 223 2.24 -5.00 -4.44
N THR A 224 2.14 -5.55 -5.66
CA THR A 224 2.05 -4.74 -6.89
C THR A 224 0.84 -3.79 -6.89
N ALA A 225 -0.34 -4.25 -6.46
CA ALA A 225 -1.54 -3.41 -6.40
C ALA A 225 -1.41 -2.28 -5.38
N ILE A 226 -0.75 -2.52 -4.24
CA ILE A 226 -0.46 -1.49 -3.23
C ILE A 226 0.53 -0.46 -3.80
N ALA A 227 1.57 -0.90 -4.52
CA ALA A 227 2.50 0.02 -5.19
C ALA A 227 1.78 0.90 -6.23
N ILE A 228 0.87 0.33 -7.05
CA ILE A 228 0.02 1.09 -7.98
C ILE A 228 -0.82 2.14 -7.24
N ALA A 229 -1.43 1.76 -6.11
CA ALA A 229 -2.22 2.68 -5.31
C ALA A 229 -1.37 3.84 -4.76
N GLY A 230 -0.17 3.56 -4.27
CA GLY A 230 0.77 4.57 -3.81
C GLY A 230 1.18 5.55 -4.92
N LEU A 231 1.54 5.04 -6.10
CA LEU A 231 1.86 5.86 -7.27
C LEU A 231 0.67 6.74 -7.69
N ALA A 232 -0.55 6.20 -7.66
CA ALA A 232 -1.77 6.94 -7.98
C ALA A 232 -2.05 8.08 -7.01
N GLU A 233 -1.84 7.87 -5.70
CA GLU A 233 -2.02 8.89 -4.67
C GLU A 233 -1.04 10.05 -4.83
N TYR A 234 0.22 9.76 -5.15
CA TYR A 234 1.25 10.79 -5.39
C TYR A 234 1.17 11.43 -6.78
N GLY A 235 0.30 10.97 -7.67
CA GLY A 235 0.11 11.56 -8.98
C GLY A 235 1.05 11.06 -10.07
N PHE A 236 1.81 10.00 -9.85
CA PHE A 236 2.66 9.32 -10.83
C PHE A 236 1.80 8.46 -11.77
N VAL A 237 1.10 9.14 -12.67
CA VAL A 237 0.07 8.53 -13.53
C VAL A 237 0.66 7.51 -14.49
N GLN A 238 1.76 7.85 -15.16
CA GLN A 238 2.38 6.99 -16.18
C GLN A 238 2.95 5.72 -15.55
N GLU A 239 3.62 5.85 -14.41
CA GLU A 239 4.20 4.75 -13.65
C GLU A 239 3.12 3.80 -13.14
N ALA A 240 2.05 4.34 -12.55
CA ALA A 240 0.92 3.57 -12.08
C ALA A 240 0.23 2.81 -13.23
N GLN A 241 -0.01 3.48 -14.36
CA GLN A 241 -0.60 2.86 -15.55
C GLN A 241 0.28 1.75 -16.13
N GLN A 242 1.59 1.98 -16.23
CA GLN A 242 2.55 1.00 -16.72
C GLN A 242 2.50 -0.30 -15.92
N ILE A 243 2.57 -0.20 -14.59
CA ILE A 243 2.55 -1.37 -13.71
C ILE A 243 1.17 -2.04 -13.73
N ALA A 244 0.08 -1.25 -13.71
CA ALA A 244 -1.29 -1.77 -13.76
C ALA A 244 -1.55 -2.57 -15.03
N LEU A 245 -1.12 -2.09 -16.19
CA LEU A 245 -1.26 -2.78 -17.45
C LEU A 245 -0.49 -4.11 -17.47
N GLY A 246 0.71 -4.15 -16.90
CA GLY A 246 1.48 -5.39 -16.75
C GLY A 246 0.75 -6.43 -15.90
N LEU A 247 0.17 -6.00 -14.76
CA LEU A 247 -0.58 -6.91 -13.88
C LEU A 247 -1.91 -7.39 -14.51
N ILE A 248 -2.57 -6.54 -15.31
CA ILE A 248 -3.77 -6.91 -16.08
C ILE A 248 -3.40 -7.96 -17.12
N ASP A 249 -2.32 -7.77 -17.89
CA ASP A 249 -1.85 -8.78 -18.85
C ASP A 249 -1.51 -10.11 -18.16
N ALA A 250 -0.91 -10.07 -16.97
CA ALA A 250 -0.70 -11.28 -16.18
C ALA A 250 -2.03 -11.94 -15.78
N SER A 251 -3.02 -11.14 -15.36
CA SER A 251 -4.35 -11.64 -15.02
C SER A 251 -5.03 -12.36 -16.18
N GLU A 252 -4.92 -11.83 -17.39
CA GLU A 252 -5.45 -12.47 -18.61
C GLU A 252 -4.83 -13.86 -18.84
N TYR A 253 -3.51 -13.97 -18.69
CA TYR A 253 -2.80 -15.25 -18.79
C TYR A 253 -3.29 -16.29 -17.76
N PHE A 254 -3.58 -15.84 -16.54
CA PHE A 254 -4.14 -16.70 -15.48
C PHE A 254 -5.67 -16.85 -15.55
N GLY A 255 -6.29 -16.55 -16.68
CA GLY A 255 -7.74 -16.72 -16.91
C GLY A 255 -8.60 -15.79 -16.04
N GLY A 256 -8.11 -14.58 -15.75
CA GLY A 256 -8.80 -13.57 -14.94
C GLY A 256 -8.68 -13.77 -13.42
N ARG A 257 -7.92 -14.79 -12.98
CA ARG A 257 -7.73 -15.09 -11.55
C ARG A 257 -6.25 -15.07 -11.19
N LEU A 258 -5.79 -13.95 -10.67
CA LEU A 258 -4.42 -13.81 -10.18
C LEU A 258 -4.14 -14.83 -9.07
N PRO A 259 -3.01 -15.57 -9.16
CA PRO A 259 -2.55 -16.45 -8.08
C PRO A 259 -1.95 -15.60 -6.93
N GLU A 260 -1.63 -16.25 -5.81
CA GLU A 260 -0.93 -15.62 -4.69
C GLU A 260 0.33 -14.89 -5.13
N LEU A 261 1.17 -15.56 -5.91
CA LEU A 261 2.38 -15.03 -6.54
C LEU A 261 2.68 -15.77 -7.83
N PHE A 262 3.58 -15.21 -8.61
CA PHE A 262 4.22 -15.86 -9.76
C PHE A 262 5.70 -15.49 -9.82
N CYS A 263 6.51 -16.26 -10.56
CA CYS A 263 7.95 -16.05 -10.65
C CYS A 263 8.29 -14.68 -11.24
N GLY A 264 9.36 -14.06 -10.76
CA GLY A 264 9.76 -12.70 -11.14
C GLY A 264 10.62 -12.59 -12.40
N PHE A 265 10.51 -13.54 -13.32
CA PHE A 265 11.20 -13.45 -14.61
C PHE A 265 10.74 -12.24 -15.42
N SER A 266 11.66 -11.71 -16.23
CA SER A 266 11.38 -10.55 -17.07
C SER A 266 10.44 -10.90 -18.22
N ARG A 267 9.50 -10.01 -18.56
CA ARG A 267 8.68 -10.12 -19.77
C ARG A 267 9.51 -10.13 -21.05
N ALA A 268 10.72 -9.55 -21.03
CA ALA A 268 11.64 -9.59 -22.15
C ALA A 268 12.21 -11.01 -22.38
N GLU A 269 12.35 -11.81 -21.33
CA GLU A 269 12.84 -13.19 -21.39
C GLU A 269 11.70 -14.18 -21.63
N PHE A 270 10.57 -13.98 -20.94
CA PHE A 270 9.39 -14.85 -21.01
C PHE A 270 8.18 -13.98 -21.39
N PRO A 271 7.55 -14.22 -22.55
CA PRO A 271 6.41 -13.42 -23.03
C PRO A 271 5.16 -13.56 -22.17
N HIS A 272 5.13 -14.55 -21.26
CA HIS A 272 4.06 -14.81 -20.31
C HIS A 272 4.61 -14.94 -18.89
N PRO A 273 3.82 -14.59 -17.85
CA PRO A 273 4.25 -14.79 -16.47
C PRO A 273 4.46 -16.30 -16.21
N VAL A 274 5.56 -16.63 -15.53
CA VAL A 274 5.88 -18.01 -15.17
C VAL A 274 5.19 -18.36 -13.85
N PRO A 275 4.30 -19.37 -13.82
CA PRO A 275 3.60 -19.77 -12.61
C PRO A 275 4.56 -20.19 -11.49
N TYR A 276 4.26 -19.81 -10.26
CA TYR A 276 4.99 -20.30 -9.09
C TYR A 276 4.39 -21.67 -8.68
N PRO A 277 5.20 -22.75 -8.53
CA PRO A 277 4.67 -24.12 -8.45
C PRO A 277 3.73 -24.40 -7.28
N THR A 278 3.92 -23.75 -6.13
CA THR A 278 3.14 -23.96 -4.90
C THR A 278 2.27 -22.78 -4.53
N SER A 279 2.03 -21.87 -5.48
CA SER A 279 1.20 -20.68 -5.27
C SER A 279 -0.25 -21.06 -4.99
N CYS A 280 -0.84 -20.47 -3.94
CA CYS A 280 -2.26 -20.63 -3.65
C CYS A 280 -3.13 -19.95 -4.72
N SER A 281 -4.17 -20.66 -5.19
CA SER A 281 -5.19 -20.11 -6.10
C SER A 281 -6.50 -20.84 -5.89
N PRO A 282 -7.57 -20.18 -5.39
CA PRO A 282 -7.67 -18.76 -5.07
C PRO A 282 -6.92 -18.37 -3.77
N GLN A 283 -6.59 -17.08 -3.69
CA GLN A 283 -6.01 -16.47 -2.49
C GLN A 283 -6.65 -15.07 -2.28
N ALA A 284 -7.02 -14.75 -1.04
CA ALA A 284 -7.90 -13.60 -0.74
C ALA A 284 -7.32 -12.26 -1.18
N TRP A 285 -6.07 -11.95 -0.82
CA TRP A 285 -5.46 -10.66 -1.20
C TRP A 285 -5.10 -10.57 -2.69
N ALA A 286 -4.77 -11.70 -3.34
CA ALA A 286 -4.61 -11.73 -4.79
C ALA A 286 -5.93 -11.42 -5.50
N ALA A 287 -7.05 -11.96 -5.02
CA ALA A 287 -8.39 -11.64 -5.53
C ALA A 287 -8.78 -10.18 -5.29
N ALA A 288 -8.36 -9.60 -4.16
CA ALA A 288 -8.59 -8.19 -3.85
C ALA A 288 -7.76 -7.22 -4.72
N SER A 289 -6.61 -7.68 -5.24
CA SER A 289 -5.68 -6.86 -6.03
C SER A 289 -6.34 -6.24 -7.25
N SER A 290 -7.17 -6.99 -7.99
CA SER A 290 -7.89 -6.47 -9.17
C SER A 290 -8.81 -5.30 -8.81
N ARG A 291 -9.47 -5.36 -7.63
CA ARG A 291 -10.33 -4.26 -7.15
C ARG A 291 -9.50 -3.07 -6.73
N MET A 292 -8.35 -3.28 -6.09
CA MET A 292 -7.45 -2.20 -5.70
C MET A 292 -6.87 -1.49 -6.91
N VAL A 293 -6.42 -2.22 -7.95
CA VAL A 293 -5.96 -1.65 -9.21
C VAL A 293 -7.06 -0.80 -9.87
N LEU A 294 -8.28 -1.34 -9.99
CA LEU A 294 -9.41 -0.61 -10.57
C LEU A 294 -9.73 0.67 -9.78
N ARG A 295 -9.81 0.57 -8.45
CA ARG A 295 -10.02 1.72 -7.57
C ARG A 295 -8.94 2.78 -7.74
N SER A 296 -7.68 2.36 -7.84
CA SER A 296 -6.52 3.25 -8.02
C SER A 296 -6.55 3.96 -9.38
N LEU A 297 -6.85 3.24 -10.47
CA LEU A 297 -6.99 3.83 -11.80
C LEU A 297 -8.16 4.81 -11.89
N LEU A 298 -9.22 4.58 -11.12
CA LEU A 298 -10.36 5.49 -11.01
C LEU A 298 -10.10 6.65 -10.03
N ARG A 299 -9.13 6.52 -9.14
CA ARG A 299 -8.96 7.42 -7.98
C ARG A 299 -10.29 7.64 -7.27
N PHE A 300 -10.95 6.52 -6.95
CA PHE A 300 -12.26 6.51 -6.33
C PHE A 300 -12.14 6.53 -4.82
N HIS A 301 -12.44 7.68 -4.21
CA HIS A 301 -12.30 7.94 -2.78
C HIS A 301 -13.61 8.43 -2.18
N PRO A 302 -14.43 7.53 -1.63
CA PRO A 302 -15.57 7.92 -0.82
C PRO A 302 -15.14 8.63 0.46
N ASP A 303 -15.94 9.63 0.84
CA ASP A 303 -15.82 10.34 2.11
C ASP A 303 -17.26 10.73 2.54
N ILE A 304 -18.01 9.70 2.87
CA ILE A 304 -19.44 9.80 3.16
C ILE A 304 -19.72 10.63 4.42
N PRO A 305 -18.91 10.55 5.51
CA PRO A 305 -19.09 11.45 6.65
C PRO A 305 -19.04 12.93 6.29
N HIS A 306 -18.27 13.30 5.26
CA HIS A 306 -18.20 14.68 4.76
C HIS A 306 -19.08 14.94 3.52
N GLY A 307 -19.99 14.02 3.18
CA GLY A 307 -20.95 14.17 2.08
C GLY A 307 -20.29 14.29 0.70
N GLN A 308 -19.19 13.56 0.45
CA GLN A 308 -18.50 13.63 -0.84
C GLN A 308 -17.95 12.28 -1.31
N VAL A 309 -17.85 12.17 -2.63
CA VAL A 309 -17.09 11.13 -3.31
C VAL A 309 -16.16 11.80 -4.30
N ARG A 310 -14.87 11.53 -4.20
CA ARG A 310 -13.88 11.97 -5.19
C ARG A 310 -13.70 10.90 -6.25
N LEU A 311 -13.69 11.33 -7.52
CA LEU A 311 -13.48 10.44 -8.67
C LEU A 311 -12.72 11.21 -9.75
N CYS A 312 -11.44 10.87 -9.93
CA CYS A 312 -10.52 11.54 -10.83
C CYS A 312 -9.75 10.50 -11.66
N PRO A 313 -10.40 9.85 -12.65
CA PRO A 313 -9.80 8.72 -13.36
C PRO A 313 -8.47 9.07 -14.01
N MET A 314 -7.58 8.09 -13.97
CA MET A 314 -6.33 8.02 -14.73
C MET A 314 -6.25 6.68 -15.47
N VAL A 315 -7.37 6.30 -16.10
CA VAL A 315 -7.51 5.03 -16.79
C VAL A 315 -6.74 5.05 -18.11
N PRO A 316 -5.91 4.04 -18.41
CA PRO A 316 -5.27 3.92 -19.72
C PRO A 316 -6.32 3.79 -20.85
N ASP A 317 -6.08 4.41 -22.01
CA ASP A 317 -7.01 4.44 -23.16
C ASP A 317 -7.49 3.05 -23.57
N ARG A 318 -6.60 2.04 -23.54
CA ARG A 318 -6.96 0.66 -23.91
C ARG A 318 -8.02 0.01 -23.01
N LEU A 319 -8.28 0.57 -21.83
CA LEU A 319 -9.27 0.07 -20.87
C LEU A 319 -10.58 0.88 -20.91
N LEU A 320 -10.63 1.94 -21.68
CA LEU A 320 -11.83 2.77 -21.85
C LEU A 320 -12.77 2.20 -22.94
N PRO A 321 -14.08 2.35 -22.81
CA PRO A 321 -14.79 2.91 -21.65
C PRO A 321 -14.92 1.91 -20.50
N ILE A 322 -15.05 2.41 -19.24
CA ILE A 322 -15.36 1.60 -18.08
C ILE A 322 -16.79 1.88 -17.61
N ARG A 323 -17.53 0.80 -17.33
CA ARG A 323 -18.83 0.88 -16.66
C ARG A 323 -18.85 -0.10 -15.48
N LEU A 324 -19.07 0.45 -14.30
CA LEU A 324 -19.27 -0.32 -13.06
C LEU A 324 -20.70 -0.19 -12.61
N GLN A 325 -21.32 -1.33 -12.30
CA GLN A 325 -22.69 -1.41 -11.82
C GLN A 325 -22.74 -2.00 -10.42
N ASN A 326 -23.74 -1.61 -9.66
CA ASN A 326 -23.97 -2.13 -8.31
C ASN A 326 -22.82 -1.89 -7.32
N VAL A 327 -22.05 -0.81 -7.46
CA VAL A 327 -21.01 -0.45 -6.51
C VAL A 327 -21.66 -0.06 -5.18
N PRO A 328 -21.37 -0.77 -4.06
CA PRO A 328 -21.95 -0.46 -2.76
C PRO A 328 -21.36 0.84 -2.23
N LEU A 329 -22.23 1.77 -1.77
CA LEU A 329 -21.83 3.04 -1.20
C LEU A 329 -22.91 3.54 -0.23
N ALA A 330 -22.59 3.70 1.05
CA ALA A 330 -23.52 4.24 2.06
C ALA A 330 -24.92 3.59 2.02
N GLY A 331 -24.98 2.26 2.00
CA GLY A 331 -26.25 1.50 1.96
C GLY A 331 -26.99 1.53 0.61
N THR A 332 -26.48 2.25 -0.40
CA THR A 332 -27.05 2.29 -1.76
C THR A 332 -26.19 1.51 -2.75
N ARG A 333 -26.63 1.48 -4.03
CA ARG A 333 -25.88 0.94 -5.16
C ARG A 333 -25.71 2.02 -6.21
N VAL A 334 -24.47 2.43 -6.47
CA VAL A 334 -24.17 3.44 -7.48
C VAL A 334 -23.73 2.79 -8.79
N GLU A 335 -23.94 3.50 -9.89
CA GLU A 335 -23.36 3.18 -11.19
C GLU A 335 -22.29 4.22 -11.52
N LEU A 336 -21.16 3.76 -12.07
CA LEU A 336 -20.05 4.61 -12.43
C LEU A 336 -19.66 4.35 -13.88
N THR A 337 -19.52 5.40 -14.66
CA THR A 337 -19.06 5.32 -16.04
C THR A 337 -17.89 6.27 -16.26
N VAL A 338 -16.85 5.77 -16.95
CA VAL A 338 -15.78 6.60 -17.53
C VAL A 338 -15.85 6.35 -19.03
N ASP A 339 -16.14 7.37 -19.80
CA ASP A 339 -16.27 7.29 -21.26
C ASP A 339 -14.90 7.27 -21.97
N VAL A 340 -14.91 7.17 -23.29
CA VAL A 340 -13.70 7.12 -24.11
C VAL A 340 -12.86 8.40 -24.07
N ASP A 341 -13.48 9.53 -23.73
CA ASP A 341 -12.83 10.84 -23.62
C ASP A 341 -12.43 11.17 -22.16
N GLY A 342 -12.57 10.19 -21.24
CA GLY A 342 -12.30 10.35 -19.83
C GLY A 342 -13.40 11.09 -19.05
N GLY A 343 -14.53 11.36 -19.66
CA GLY A 343 -15.73 11.94 -19.02
C GLY A 343 -16.29 10.99 -17.96
N VAL A 344 -16.71 11.55 -16.81
CA VAL A 344 -17.14 10.77 -15.66
C VAL A 344 -18.60 11.07 -15.35
N ASP A 345 -19.39 10.00 -15.19
CA ASP A 345 -20.75 10.05 -14.65
C ASP A 345 -20.93 9.04 -13.50
N VAL A 346 -21.70 9.47 -12.48
CA VAL A 346 -22.04 8.61 -11.33
C VAL A 346 -23.52 8.72 -11.06
N GLY A 347 -24.23 7.66 -11.39
CA GLY A 347 -25.68 7.52 -11.13
C GLY A 347 -25.96 7.00 -9.72
N ASN A 348 -27.12 7.41 -9.19
CA ASN A 348 -27.65 6.93 -7.90
C ASN A 348 -26.78 7.28 -6.68
N LEU A 349 -26.10 8.44 -6.69
CA LEU A 349 -25.40 8.90 -5.50
C LEU A 349 -26.35 9.00 -4.30
N PRO A 350 -25.91 8.65 -3.08
CA PRO A 350 -26.72 8.84 -1.87
C PRO A 350 -27.14 10.29 -1.69
N ALA A 351 -28.31 10.52 -1.11
CA ALA A 351 -28.79 11.88 -0.84
C ALA A 351 -27.77 12.67 0.01
N GLY A 352 -27.50 13.92 -0.39
CA GLY A 352 -26.54 14.80 0.27
C GLY A 352 -25.06 14.53 -0.09
N VAL A 353 -24.76 13.52 -0.90
CA VAL A 353 -23.39 13.23 -1.36
C VAL A 353 -23.14 13.91 -2.71
N ARG A 354 -22.05 14.65 -2.82
CA ARG A 354 -21.61 15.32 -4.06
C ARG A 354 -20.41 14.61 -4.69
N LEU A 355 -20.36 14.66 -6.01
CA LEU A 355 -19.19 14.19 -6.78
C LEU A 355 -18.14 15.31 -6.87
N VAL A 356 -16.89 14.99 -6.51
CA VAL A 356 -15.72 15.88 -6.63
C VAL A 356 -14.81 15.31 -7.72
N LYS A 357 -14.60 16.08 -8.80
CA LYS A 357 -13.82 15.64 -9.97
C LYS A 357 -12.37 16.14 -9.96
N ASN A 358 -11.96 16.87 -8.93
CA ASN A 358 -10.60 17.41 -8.83
C ASN A 358 -9.75 16.53 -7.90
N HIS A 359 -8.59 16.09 -8.39
CA HIS A 359 -7.57 15.51 -7.52
C HIS A 359 -6.88 16.66 -6.78
N PRO A 360 -6.69 16.60 -5.45
CA PRO A 360 -5.79 17.53 -4.78
C PRO A 360 -4.42 17.36 -5.45
N LYS A 361 -3.89 18.45 -6.03
CA LYS A 361 -2.55 18.41 -6.61
C LYS A 361 -1.57 18.11 -5.47
N HIS A 362 -0.90 16.98 -5.54
CA HIS A 362 0.27 16.75 -4.71
C HIS A 362 1.30 17.84 -5.06
N PRO A 363 2.01 18.47 -4.12
CA PRO A 363 2.95 19.56 -4.41
C PRO A 363 3.99 19.22 -5.46
N SER A 364 4.36 17.95 -5.64
CA SER A 364 5.31 17.47 -6.64
C SER A 364 4.87 17.62 -8.12
N SER A 365 3.59 17.83 -8.39
CA SER A 365 3.08 17.99 -9.76
C SER A 365 3.29 19.40 -10.34
N ARG A 366 3.92 20.32 -9.62
CA ARG A 366 4.08 21.73 -10.07
C ARG A 366 5.27 22.00 -10.98
N THR A 367 6.16 21.04 -11.25
CA THR A 367 7.41 21.29 -11.99
C THR A 367 7.37 21.04 -13.48
N ALA A 368 6.30 20.48 -14.05
CA ALA A 368 6.23 20.19 -15.49
C ALA A 368 5.56 21.28 -16.35
N GLU A 369 4.75 22.18 -15.78
CA GLU A 369 3.97 23.16 -16.57
C GLU A 369 4.57 24.57 -16.71
N SER A 370 5.75 24.87 -16.16
CA SER A 370 6.28 26.24 -16.13
C SER A 370 7.40 26.55 -17.14
N LYS A 371 7.62 25.71 -18.15
CA LYS A 371 8.66 25.95 -19.18
C LYS A 371 8.18 26.31 -20.60
N ASP A 372 6.85 26.43 -20.80
CA ASP A 372 6.34 26.71 -22.17
C ASP A 372 5.54 28.02 -22.32
N GLN A 373 5.78 29.02 -21.47
CA GLN A 373 5.32 30.39 -21.72
C GLN A 373 6.45 31.38 -21.53
N GLY A 374 7.26 31.52 -22.59
CA GLY A 374 8.32 32.53 -22.61
C GLY A 374 9.26 32.43 -23.80
N GLN A 375 8.74 32.64 -25.01
CA GLN A 375 9.41 33.31 -26.13
C GLN A 375 8.40 33.87 -27.11
#